data_3e0ab5c2171026a8227e30ec1f66ba68
#
_entry.id   3e0ab5c2171026a8227e30ec1f66ba68
#
_cell.length_a   1.000
_cell.length_b   1.000
_cell.length_c   1.000
_cell.angle_alpha   90.00
_cell.angle_beta   90.00
_cell.angle_gamma   90.00
#
_symmetry.space_group_name_H-M   'P 1'
#
loop_
_entity.id
_entity.type
_entity.pdbx_description
1 polymer ?
#
loop_
_entity_poly.entity_id
_entity_poly.type
_entity_poly.pdbx_seq_one_letter_code
_entity_poly.pdbx_strand_id
1 'polypeptide(L)'
;HITSLDEYLEAVFVVFKRCMERGAIGIKDQSAYERIISYDLTPKADAEKQFNLVLADPRNRLGWPEGKPLNDYLFHQYMRFARDLDLPVQLHTGHMAGIRNRVDKTNAAHLASVLELHRDVRFDLFHGNWPYLGDLLFLGKNYPNVSLDCCWLHIIDPDYASELLERSVLTLPHTKVHGFGGDYADVPEFVAGHLQIARENIA
;
A
#
# COMPACT_ATOMS: atom_id res chain seq x y z
N HIS A 1 29.59 -1.83 0.57
CA HIS A 1 29.46 -0.38 0.33
C HIS A 1 28.69 -0.16 -0.97
N ILE A 2 27.58 0.57 -0.93
CA ILE A 2 26.73 0.86 -2.10
C ILE A 2 27.27 2.11 -2.78
N THR A 3 27.52 2.03 -4.09
CA THR A 3 28.09 3.13 -4.90
C THR A 3 27.23 3.53 -6.09
N SER A 4 26.17 2.74 -6.39
CA SER A 4 25.25 2.99 -7.50
C SER A 4 23.81 2.62 -7.16
N LEU A 5 22.87 3.13 -7.96
CA LEU A 5 21.44 2.77 -7.85
C LEU A 5 21.23 1.28 -8.13
N ASP A 6 21.98 0.68 -9.05
CA ASP A 6 21.87 -0.75 -9.36
C ASP A 6 22.33 -1.61 -8.17
N GLU A 7 23.47 -1.31 -7.57
CA GLU A 7 23.92 -1.99 -6.35
C GLU A 7 22.94 -1.85 -5.19
N TYR A 8 22.30 -0.67 -5.08
CA TYR A 8 21.25 -0.45 -4.10
C TYR A 8 20.05 -1.40 -4.34
N LEU A 9 19.58 -1.49 -5.59
CA LEU A 9 18.45 -2.35 -5.94
C LEU A 9 18.78 -3.83 -5.74
N GLU A 10 20.00 -4.27 -6.09
CA GLU A 10 20.46 -5.63 -5.81
C GLU A 10 20.46 -5.93 -4.31
N ALA A 11 20.95 -5.00 -3.49
CA ALA A 11 20.96 -5.14 -2.04
C ALA A 11 19.52 -5.22 -1.47
N VAL A 12 18.60 -4.39 -1.95
CA VAL A 12 17.19 -4.42 -1.54
C VAL A 12 16.54 -5.76 -1.94
N PHE A 13 16.79 -6.25 -3.14
CA PHE A 13 16.28 -7.55 -3.58
C PHE A 13 16.77 -8.71 -2.71
N VAL A 14 18.03 -8.67 -2.29
CA VAL A 14 18.58 -9.63 -1.32
C VAL A 14 17.87 -9.54 0.02
N VAL A 15 17.56 -8.32 0.49
CA VAL A 15 16.78 -8.13 1.73
C VAL A 15 15.38 -8.75 1.60
N PHE A 16 14.68 -8.55 0.49
CA PHE A 16 13.37 -9.15 0.25
C PHE A 16 13.42 -10.67 0.34
N LYS A 17 14.40 -11.30 -0.32
CA LYS A 17 14.59 -12.76 -0.25
C LYS A 17 14.84 -13.25 1.18
N ARG A 18 15.67 -12.54 1.93
CA ARG A 18 15.94 -12.88 3.34
C ARG A 18 14.69 -12.71 4.23
N CYS A 19 13.84 -11.74 3.94
CA CYS A 19 12.57 -11.60 4.64
C CYS A 19 11.65 -12.79 4.36
N MET A 20 11.57 -13.24 3.11
CA MET A 20 10.82 -14.45 2.75
C MET A 20 11.35 -15.70 3.45
N GLU A 21 12.66 -15.90 3.49
CA GLU A 21 13.30 -17.01 4.22
C GLU A 21 12.93 -17.00 5.72
N ARG A 22 12.56 -15.84 6.26
CA ARG A 22 12.09 -15.65 7.64
C ARG A 22 10.56 -15.68 7.78
N GLY A 23 9.83 -16.00 6.72
CA GLY A 23 8.39 -16.16 6.73
C GLY A 23 7.58 -14.91 6.33
N ALA A 24 8.19 -13.91 5.73
CA ALA A 24 7.43 -12.79 5.15
C ALA A 24 6.58 -13.30 3.97
N ILE A 25 5.31 -12.90 3.94
CA ILE A 25 4.31 -13.35 2.96
C ILE A 25 3.78 -12.21 2.07
N GLY A 26 4.25 -11.00 2.25
CA GLY A 26 3.83 -9.83 1.48
C GLY A 26 4.72 -8.62 1.75
N ILE A 27 4.48 -7.58 0.99
CA ILE A 27 5.16 -6.28 1.10
C ILE A 27 4.12 -5.26 1.58
N LYS A 28 4.47 -4.37 2.52
CA LYS A 28 3.64 -3.24 2.93
C LYS A 28 4.26 -1.93 2.47
N ASP A 29 3.50 -1.13 1.73
CA ASP A 29 3.82 0.26 1.43
C ASP A 29 3.03 1.21 2.33
N GLN A 30 3.74 2.16 2.96
CA GLN A 30 3.18 3.18 3.84
C GLN A 30 3.50 4.61 3.37
N SER A 31 3.88 4.78 2.13
CA SER A 31 4.29 6.09 1.60
C SER A 31 3.17 7.15 1.60
N ALA A 32 1.91 6.72 1.80
CA ALA A 32 0.76 7.60 2.03
C ALA A 32 0.98 8.64 3.15
N TYR A 33 1.79 8.30 4.16
CA TYR A 33 2.11 9.22 5.26
C TYR A 33 2.96 10.40 4.82
N GLU A 34 3.76 10.25 3.78
CA GLU A 34 4.72 11.25 3.34
C GLU A 34 4.33 11.93 2.04
N ARG A 35 3.65 11.21 1.13
CA ARG A 35 3.40 11.67 -0.24
C ARG A 35 2.01 11.33 -0.76
N ILE A 36 1.65 11.90 -1.92
CA ILE A 36 0.50 11.41 -2.71
C ILE A 36 0.87 10.02 -3.26
N ILE A 37 -0.05 9.06 -3.11
CA ILE A 37 0.12 7.67 -3.59
C ILE A 37 -0.08 7.54 -5.11
N SER A 38 0.61 8.41 -5.85
CA SER A 38 0.61 8.47 -7.31
C SER A 38 2.05 8.32 -7.80
N TYR A 39 2.29 7.34 -8.68
CA TYR A 39 3.64 6.97 -9.10
C TYR A 39 3.75 7.03 -10.63
N ASP A 40 4.55 7.97 -11.12
CA ASP A 40 4.81 8.13 -12.54
C ASP A 40 5.94 7.19 -13.00
N LEU A 41 5.90 6.83 -14.29
CA LEU A 41 7.04 6.14 -14.90
C LEU A 41 8.21 7.12 -15.07
N THR A 42 9.16 7.04 -14.15
CA THR A 42 10.35 7.88 -14.16
C THR A 42 11.50 7.17 -14.89
N PRO A 43 12.19 7.84 -15.84
CA PRO A 43 13.42 7.32 -16.44
C PRO A 43 14.49 7.04 -15.40
N LYS A 44 15.24 5.94 -15.55
CA LYS A 44 16.34 5.56 -14.66
C LYS A 44 17.36 6.70 -14.46
N ALA A 45 17.70 7.40 -15.55
CA ALA A 45 18.66 8.49 -15.49
C ALA A 45 18.26 9.65 -14.57
N ASP A 46 16.95 9.93 -14.44
CA ASP A 46 16.45 10.96 -13.54
C ASP A 46 16.44 10.48 -12.07
N ALA A 47 16.14 9.22 -11.85
CA ALA A 47 16.26 8.59 -10.53
C ALA A 47 17.73 8.54 -10.07
N GLU A 48 18.67 8.19 -10.96
CA GLU A 48 20.10 8.15 -10.67
C GLU A 48 20.67 9.51 -10.29
N LYS A 49 20.21 10.59 -10.92
CA LYS A 49 20.64 11.95 -10.53
C LYS A 49 20.30 12.22 -9.06
N GLN A 50 19.08 11.90 -8.64
CA GLN A 50 18.66 12.09 -7.25
C GLN A 50 19.33 11.12 -6.29
N PHE A 51 19.49 9.86 -6.69
CA PHE A 51 20.20 8.86 -5.90
C PHE A 51 21.64 9.30 -5.60
N ASN A 52 22.34 9.84 -6.60
CA ASN A 52 23.71 10.33 -6.45
C ASN A 52 23.81 11.54 -5.51
N LEU A 53 22.79 12.41 -5.46
CA LEU A 53 22.74 13.51 -4.47
C LEU A 53 22.64 12.96 -3.03
N VAL A 54 21.81 11.94 -2.81
CA VAL A 54 21.69 11.27 -1.50
C VAL A 54 22.98 10.52 -1.16
N LEU A 55 23.61 9.88 -2.15
CA LEU A 55 24.85 9.14 -1.95
C LEU A 55 26.03 10.05 -1.58
N ALA A 56 26.09 11.23 -2.21
CA ALA A 56 27.14 12.24 -1.95
C ALA A 56 27.00 12.86 -0.54
N ASP A 57 25.77 13.07 -0.08
CA ASP A 57 25.48 13.55 1.27
C ASP A 57 24.18 12.89 1.80
N PRO A 58 24.28 11.88 2.68
CA PRO A 58 23.12 11.20 3.24
C PRO A 58 22.17 12.11 4.03
N ARG A 59 22.55 13.35 4.35
CA ARG A 59 21.67 14.35 4.96
C ARG A 59 20.73 14.99 3.93
N ASN A 60 20.99 14.84 2.62
CA ASN A 60 20.06 15.19 1.56
C ASN A 60 18.86 14.24 1.56
N ARG A 61 17.96 14.47 2.50
CA ARG A 61 16.66 13.77 2.51
C ARG A 61 15.78 14.39 1.44
N LEU A 62 15.73 13.75 0.29
CA LEU A 62 14.82 14.15 -0.78
C LEU A 62 13.40 13.66 -0.42
N GLY A 63 12.70 14.49 0.37
CA GLY A 63 11.28 14.29 0.67
C GLY A 63 10.38 14.60 -0.53
N TRP A 64 9.09 14.53 -0.31
CA TRP A 64 8.08 14.97 -1.29
C TRP A 64 7.98 16.50 -1.31
N PRO A 65 7.91 17.17 -2.49
CA PRO A 65 7.88 16.58 -3.85
C PRO A 65 9.25 16.37 -4.51
N GLU A 66 10.34 16.87 -3.94
CA GLU A 66 11.66 16.90 -4.58
C GLU A 66 12.20 15.50 -4.88
N GLY A 67 11.95 14.54 -3.98
CA GLY A 67 12.36 13.14 -4.13
C GLY A 67 11.46 12.29 -5.05
N LYS A 68 10.42 12.88 -5.65
CA LYS A 68 9.44 12.13 -6.44
C LYS A 68 10.07 11.25 -7.52
N PRO A 69 10.98 11.73 -8.38
CA PRO A 69 11.55 10.89 -9.45
C PRO A 69 12.26 9.63 -8.93
N LEU A 70 13.05 9.74 -7.86
CA LEU A 70 13.71 8.57 -7.27
C LEU A 70 12.68 7.63 -6.61
N ASN A 71 11.75 8.18 -5.83
CA ASN A 71 10.76 7.39 -5.12
C ASN A 71 9.81 6.66 -6.08
N ASP A 72 9.38 7.31 -7.16
CA ASP A 72 8.54 6.67 -8.19
C ASP A 72 9.30 5.53 -8.89
N TYR A 73 10.55 5.78 -9.27
CA TYR A 73 11.37 4.74 -9.90
C TYR A 73 11.56 3.54 -8.97
N LEU A 74 11.91 3.76 -7.71
CA LEU A 74 12.09 2.71 -6.71
C LEU A 74 10.80 1.93 -6.47
N PHE A 75 9.66 2.61 -6.37
CA PHE A 75 8.36 1.96 -6.23
C PHE A 75 8.12 0.95 -7.37
N HIS A 76 8.32 1.36 -8.62
CA HIS A 76 8.14 0.47 -9.75
C HIS A 76 9.15 -0.70 -9.76
N GLN A 77 10.38 -0.52 -9.25
CA GLN A 77 11.31 -1.64 -9.08
C GLN A 77 10.83 -2.61 -7.99
N TYR A 78 10.28 -2.11 -6.87
CA TYR A 78 9.73 -2.96 -5.81
C TYR A 78 8.50 -3.74 -6.29
N MET A 79 7.67 -3.18 -7.15
CA MET A 79 6.58 -3.93 -7.79
C MET A 79 7.10 -5.07 -8.69
N ARG A 80 8.21 -4.85 -9.40
CA ARG A 80 8.89 -5.93 -10.15
C ARG A 80 9.42 -7.02 -9.22
N PHE A 81 10.01 -6.64 -8.09
CA PHE A 81 10.47 -7.61 -7.07
C PHE A 81 9.29 -8.40 -6.49
N ALA A 82 8.16 -7.75 -6.21
CA ALA A 82 6.94 -8.40 -5.76
C ALA A 82 6.47 -9.47 -6.75
N ARG A 83 6.44 -9.12 -8.04
CA ARG A 83 6.10 -10.06 -9.11
C ARG A 83 7.07 -11.25 -9.17
N ASP A 84 8.38 -10.98 -9.18
CA ASP A 84 9.42 -11.99 -9.35
C ASP A 84 9.50 -12.94 -8.14
N LEU A 85 9.04 -12.50 -6.98
CA LEU A 85 8.98 -13.27 -5.73
C LEU A 85 7.57 -13.79 -5.41
N ASP A 86 6.58 -13.54 -6.28
CA ASP A 86 5.16 -13.88 -6.07
C ASP A 86 4.57 -13.37 -4.75
N LEU A 87 4.95 -12.16 -4.36
CA LEU A 87 4.46 -11.51 -3.13
C LEU A 87 3.32 -10.56 -3.42
N PRO A 88 2.22 -10.59 -2.63
CA PRO A 88 1.23 -9.53 -2.66
C PRO A 88 1.80 -8.23 -2.06
N VAL A 89 1.26 -7.10 -2.52
CA VAL A 89 1.63 -5.77 -2.04
C VAL A 89 0.42 -5.12 -1.36
N GLN A 90 0.54 -4.85 -0.07
CA GLN A 90 -0.43 -4.09 0.69
C GLN A 90 -0.11 -2.60 0.58
N LEU A 91 -1.07 -1.82 0.13
CA LEU A 91 -0.95 -0.37 -0.03
C LEU A 91 -1.80 0.34 1.01
N HIS A 92 -1.19 1.23 1.77
CA HIS A 92 -1.92 2.08 2.69
C HIS A 92 -2.75 3.09 1.91
N THR A 93 -4.07 3.08 2.10
CA THR A 93 -5.01 3.98 1.43
C THR A 93 -5.99 4.59 2.43
N GLY A 94 -6.61 5.71 2.08
CA GLY A 94 -7.63 6.36 2.90
C GLY A 94 -7.11 6.89 4.22
N HIS A 95 -7.66 6.39 5.32
CA HIS A 95 -7.35 6.85 6.67
C HIS A 95 -5.86 6.71 7.04
N MET A 96 -5.36 7.70 7.77
CA MET A 96 -4.02 7.68 8.35
C MET A 96 -4.09 7.95 9.85
N ALA A 97 -3.29 7.23 10.62
CA ALA A 97 -3.17 7.48 12.06
C ALA A 97 -2.67 8.90 12.35
N GLY A 98 -3.09 9.47 13.47
CA GLY A 98 -2.73 10.83 13.87
C GLY A 98 -3.76 11.88 13.46
N ILE A 99 -3.35 13.15 13.53
CA ILE A 99 -4.22 14.31 13.30
C ILE A 99 -3.67 15.19 12.18
N ARG A 100 -4.55 15.99 11.56
CA ARG A 100 -4.21 16.94 10.47
C ARG A 100 -3.67 16.27 9.21
N ASN A 101 -4.06 15.03 8.97
CA ASN A 101 -3.72 14.31 7.76
C ASN A 101 -4.46 14.89 6.55
N ARG A 102 -3.83 14.81 5.39
CA ARG A 102 -4.42 15.25 4.13
C ARG A 102 -5.05 14.07 3.41
N VAL A 103 -6.36 13.98 3.48
CA VAL A 103 -7.15 12.89 2.87
C VAL A 103 -7.00 12.81 1.34
N ASP A 104 -6.80 13.95 0.68
CA ASP A 104 -6.59 14.02 -0.77
C ASP A 104 -5.33 13.29 -1.28
N LYS A 105 -4.37 13.00 -0.40
CA LYS A 105 -3.15 12.27 -0.75
C LYS A 105 -3.34 10.76 -0.84
N THR A 106 -4.32 10.22 -0.15
CA THR A 106 -4.42 8.80 0.19
C THR A 106 -5.55 8.06 -0.53
N ASN A 107 -6.30 8.76 -1.40
CA ASN A 107 -7.33 8.11 -2.19
C ASN A 107 -6.73 7.07 -3.13
N ALA A 108 -7.20 5.83 -3.02
CA ALA A 108 -6.76 4.71 -3.86
C ALA A 108 -6.94 4.95 -5.36
N ALA A 109 -7.83 5.88 -5.77
CA ALA A 109 -7.99 6.24 -7.18
C ALA A 109 -6.68 6.74 -7.82
N HIS A 110 -5.75 7.30 -7.04
CA HIS A 110 -4.43 7.70 -7.52
C HIS A 110 -3.57 6.52 -7.99
N LEU A 111 -3.90 5.30 -7.58
CA LEU A 111 -3.16 4.08 -7.93
C LEU A 111 -3.59 3.47 -9.27
N ALA A 112 -4.64 3.98 -9.94
CA ALA A 112 -5.21 3.35 -11.13
C ALA A 112 -4.16 3.02 -12.22
N SER A 113 -3.22 3.92 -12.49
CA SER A 113 -2.13 3.69 -13.44
C SER A 113 -1.15 2.61 -12.97
N VAL A 114 -0.87 2.53 -11.67
CA VAL A 114 -0.01 1.49 -11.06
C VAL A 114 -0.64 0.11 -11.22
N LEU A 115 -1.94 0.00 -10.89
CA LEU A 115 -2.70 -1.25 -10.96
C LEU A 115 -2.77 -1.79 -12.39
N GLU A 116 -2.92 -0.90 -13.37
CA GLU A 116 -2.92 -1.23 -14.79
C GLU A 116 -1.53 -1.64 -15.29
N LEU A 117 -0.49 -0.94 -14.85
CA LEU A 117 0.88 -1.21 -15.30
C LEU A 117 1.43 -2.52 -14.73
N HIS A 118 1.06 -2.86 -13.49
CA HIS A 118 1.56 -4.04 -12.77
C HIS A 118 0.47 -5.11 -12.62
N ARG A 119 -0.15 -5.54 -13.72
CA ARG A 119 -1.25 -6.54 -13.74
C ARG A 119 -0.85 -7.88 -13.14
N ASP A 120 0.43 -8.19 -13.13
CA ASP A 120 1.00 -9.44 -12.61
C ASP A 120 1.30 -9.37 -11.10
N VAL A 121 1.05 -8.22 -10.45
CA VAL A 121 1.20 -8.03 -9.02
C VAL A 121 -0.17 -8.02 -8.36
N ARG A 122 -0.33 -8.74 -7.26
CA ARG A 122 -1.54 -8.72 -6.43
C ARG A 122 -1.47 -7.55 -5.47
N PHE A 123 -2.46 -6.69 -5.50
CA PHE A 123 -2.56 -5.53 -4.60
C PHE A 123 -3.67 -5.72 -3.59
N ASP A 124 -3.41 -5.28 -2.36
CA ASP A 124 -4.36 -5.27 -1.26
C ASP A 124 -4.49 -3.83 -0.75
N LEU A 125 -5.68 -3.23 -0.94
CA LEU A 125 -5.93 -1.84 -0.61
C LEU A 125 -6.50 -1.71 0.79
N PHE A 126 -5.72 -1.13 1.71
CA PHE A 126 -6.00 -1.09 3.14
C PHE A 126 -7.04 -0.06 3.56
N HIS A 127 -7.63 -0.29 4.72
CA HIS A 127 -8.50 0.62 5.47
C HIS A 127 -9.78 1.01 4.73
N GLY A 128 -10.28 0.11 3.84
CA GLY A 128 -11.47 0.40 3.05
C GLY A 128 -11.38 1.67 2.20
N ASN A 129 -10.16 2.21 2.00
CA ASN A 129 -9.94 3.51 1.35
C ASN A 129 -10.79 4.65 1.97
N TRP A 130 -11.09 4.56 3.27
CA TRP A 130 -11.97 5.50 3.93
C TRP A 130 -11.50 6.96 3.76
N PRO A 131 -12.34 7.92 3.34
CA PRO A 131 -13.80 7.83 3.14
C PRO A 131 -14.25 7.62 1.67
N TYR A 132 -13.42 7.08 0.78
CA TYR A 132 -13.66 7.02 -0.67
C TYR A 132 -14.21 5.65 -1.10
N LEU A 133 -15.38 5.27 -0.58
CA LEU A 133 -16.00 3.95 -0.81
C LEU A 133 -16.23 3.64 -2.29
N GLY A 134 -16.80 4.59 -3.02
CA GLY A 134 -17.11 4.41 -4.44
C GLY A 134 -15.87 4.13 -5.29
N ASP A 135 -14.78 4.85 -5.04
CA ASP A 135 -13.51 4.67 -5.75
C ASP A 135 -12.92 3.28 -5.47
N LEU A 136 -12.99 2.83 -4.21
CA LEU A 136 -12.50 1.50 -3.85
C LEU A 136 -13.29 0.37 -4.53
N LEU A 137 -14.63 0.46 -4.51
CA LEU A 137 -15.48 -0.51 -5.20
C LEU A 137 -15.23 -0.54 -6.70
N PHE A 138 -15.03 0.64 -7.31
CA PHE A 138 -14.67 0.75 -8.72
C PHE A 138 -13.36 0.03 -9.00
N LEU A 139 -12.32 0.27 -8.21
CA LEU A 139 -11.01 -0.37 -8.39
C LEU A 139 -11.11 -1.89 -8.21
N GLY A 140 -11.77 -2.36 -7.16
CA GLY A 140 -12.00 -3.78 -6.93
C GLY A 140 -12.77 -4.46 -8.06
N LYS A 141 -13.72 -3.76 -8.68
CA LYS A 141 -14.53 -4.27 -9.79
C LYS A 141 -13.76 -4.34 -11.11
N ASN A 142 -12.92 -3.34 -11.38
CA ASN A 142 -12.29 -3.17 -12.70
C ASN A 142 -10.89 -3.78 -12.78
N TYR A 143 -10.20 -3.96 -11.66
CA TYR A 143 -8.84 -4.52 -11.62
C TYR A 143 -8.83 -5.93 -11.02
N PRO A 144 -8.60 -6.98 -11.83
CA PRO A 144 -8.59 -8.38 -11.33
C PRO A 144 -7.55 -8.63 -10.23
N ASN A 145 -6.46 -7.88 -10.24
CA ASN A 145 -5.32 -7.99 -9.32
C ASN A 145 -5.48 -7.18 -8.03
N VAL A 146 -6.67 -6.63 -7.74
CA VAL A 146 -6.94 -5.81 -6.56
C VAL A 146 -7.84 -6.54 -5.58
N SER A 147 -7.46 -6.58 -4.32
CA SER A 147 -8.27 -6.96 -3.15
C SER A 147 -8.57 -5.73 -2.29
N LEU A 148 -9.67 -5.79 -1.55
CA LEU A 148 -10.12 -4.76 -0.62
C LEU A 148 -9.95 -5.25 0.81
N ASP A 149 -9.41 -4.43 1.69
CA ASP A 149 -9.15 -4.81 3.07
C ASP A 149 -9.82 -3.85 4.06
N CYS A 150 -10.61 -4.44 4.98
CA CYS A 150 -11.26 -3.75 6.09
C CYS A 150 -10.33 -3.61 7.32
N CYS A 151 -9.00 -3.66 7.11
CA CYS A 151 -8.04 -3.49 8.19
C CYS A 151 -8.33 -2.19 8.96
N TRP A 152 -8.52 -2.31 10.27
CA TRP A 152 -8.85 -1.24 11.20
C TRP A 152 -10.16 -0.48 10.93
N LEU A 153 -10.88 -0.80 9.88
CA LEU A 153 -12.04 -0.04 9.40
C LEU A 153 -13.21 -0.07 10.37
N HIS A 154 -13.48 -1.20 11.02
CA HIS A 154 -14.61 -1.37 11.93
C HIS A 154 -14.59 -0.48 13.17
N ILE A 155 -13.43 0.12 13.51
CA ILE A 155 -13.29 1.10 14.58
C ILE A 155 -13.09 2.53 14.05
N ILE A 156 -12.67 2.70 12.80
CA ILE A 156 -12.63 4.01 12.15
C ILE A 156 -14.07 4.51 11.92
N ASP A 157 -14.88 3.67 11.29
CA ASP A 157 -16.27 3.99 10.92
C ASP A 157 -17.05 2.68 10.73
N PRO A 158 -17.79 2.20 11.77
CA PRO A 158 -18.55 0.96 11.70
C PRO A 158 -19.61 0.95 10.61
N ASP A 159 -20.33 2.07 10.41
CA ASP A 159 -21.37 2.17 9.40
C ASP A 159 -20.80 2.07 7.99
N TYR A 160 -19.68 2.75 7.74
CA TYR A 160 -18.96 2.64 6.49
C TYR A 160 -18.44 1.22 6.26
N ALA A 161 -17.94 0.54 7.30
CA ALA A 161 -17.45 -0.84 7.19
C ALA A 161 -18.58 -1.79 6.78
N SER A 162 -19.76 -1.64 7.37
CA SER A 162 -20.96 -2.41 7.03
C SER A 162 -21.42 -2.14 5.59
N GLU A 163 -21.51 -0.86 5.18
CA GLU A 163 -21.86 -0.48 3.81
C GLU A 163 -20.83 -1.01 2.79
N LEU A 164 -19.53 -0.91 3.08
CA LEU A 164 -18.49 -1.43 2.20
C LEU A 164 -18.64 -2.95 2.01
N LEU A 165 -18.84 -3.70 3.08
CA LEU A 165 -19.00 -5.16 3.02
C LEU A 165 -20.27 -5.55 2.24
N GLU A 166 -21.42 -4.97 2.55
CA GLU A 166 -22.67 -5.23 1.85
C GLU A 166 -22.52 -4.97 0.34
N ARG A 167 -22.01 -3.81 -0.04
CA ARG A 167 -21.84 -3.44 -1.45
C ARG A 167 -20.79 -4.29 -2.14
N SER A 168 -19.73 -4.68 -1.43
CA SER A 168 -18.67 -5.54 -1.99
C SER A 168 -19.21 -6.93 -2.34
N VAL A 169 -20.03 -7.56 -1.48
CA VAL A 169 -20.61 -8.90 -1.75
C VAL A 169 -21.51 -8.88 -2.98
N LEU A 170 -22.18 -7.74 -3.25
CA LEU A 170 -23.06 -7.57 -4.40
C LEU A 170 -22.30 -7.24 -5.71
N THR A 171 -21.09 -6.71 -5.61
CA THR A 171 -20.38 -6.15 -6.78
C THR A 171 -19.10 -6.86 -7.14
N LEU A 172 -18.51 -7.61 -6.21
CA LEU A 172 -17.19 -8.24 -6.35
C LEU A 172 -17.23 -9.73 -6.02
N PRO A 173 -16.28 -10.53 -6.53
CA PRO A 173 -16.02 -11.86 -5.98
C PRO A 173 -15.62 -11.74 -4.50
N HIS A 174 -16.29 -12.51 -3.64
CA HIS A 174 -16.01 -12.47 -2.19
C HIS A 174 -14.56 -12.80 -1.83
N THR A 175 -13.85 -13.56 -2.67
CA THR A 175 -12.43 -13.88 -2.51
C THR A 175 -11.50 -12.66 -2.62
N LYS A 176 -12.01 -11.51 -3.04
CA LYS A 176 -11.28 -10.23 -3.14
C LYS A 176 -11.54 -9.31 -1.95
N VAL A 177 -12.26 -9.76 -0.93
CA VAL A 177 -12.64 -8.95 0.23
C VAL A 177 -12.08 -9.55 1.50
N HIS A 178 -11.20 -8.81 2.17
CA HIS A 178 -10.66 -9.14 3.49
C HIS A 178 -11.44 -8.38 4.56
N GLY A 179 -12.32 -9.09 5.27
CA GLY A 179 -13.31 -8.48 6.17
C GLY A 179 -12.74 -7.96 7.49
N PHE A 180 -11.50 -8.26 7.84
CA PHE A 180 -10.88 -7.85 9.09
C PHE A 180 -9.36 -7.80 9.02
N GLY A 181 -8.77 -6.79 9.66
CA GLY A 181 -7.35 -6.68 9.96
C GLY A 181 -7.16 -5.83 11.21
N GLY A 182 -6.30 -6.27 12.13
CA GLY A 182 -6.14 -5.64 13.43
C GLY A 182 -5.34 -4.35 13.42
N ASP A 183 -4.22 -4.35 12.70
CA ASP A 183 -3.25 -3.24 12.60
C ASP A 183 -2.81 -2.64 13.95
N TYR A 184 -2.53 -3.54 14.92
CA TYR A 184 -2.06 -3.18 16.25
C TYR A 184 -0.65 -3.69 16.49
N ALA A 185 0.21 -2.84 17.07
CA ALA A 185 1.58 -3.20 17.40
C ALA A 185 1.75 -3.74 18.83
N ASP A 186 0.89 -3.31 19.78
CA ASP A 186 1.28 -3.38 21.19
C ASP A 186 0.34 -4.19 22.09
N VAL A 187 -0.98 -4.07 21.95
CA VAL A 187 -1.94 -4.56 22.95
C VAL A 187 -2.88 -5.60 22.35
N PRO A 188 -2.67 -6.90 22.62
CA PRO A 188 -3.52 -7.98 22.08
C PRO A 188 -5.02 -7.82 22.38
N GLU A 189 -5.35 -7.21 23.52
CA GLU A 189 -6.73 -6.96 23.95
C GLU A 189 -7.47 -6.02 22.99
N PHE A 190 -6.76 -5.08 22.35
CA PHE A 190 -7.34 -4.21 21.32
C PHE A 190 -7.77 -5.01 20.10
N VAL A 191 -6.97 -6.00 19.71
CA VAL A 191 -7.32 -6.89 18.61
C VAL A 191 -8.58 -7.69 18.95
N ALA A 192 -8.68 -8.20 20.17
CA ALA A 192 -9.86 -8.98 20.62
C ALA A 192 -11.13 -8.13 20.63
N GLY A 193 -11.05 -6.90 21.18
CA GLY A 193 -12.17 -5.95 21.18
C GLY A 193 -12.58 -5.52 19.77
N HIS A 194 -11.62 -5.20 18.91
CA HIS A 194 -11.88 -4.86 17.52
C HIS A 194 -12.49 -6.02 16.73
N LEU A 195 -12.02 -7.26 16.94
CA LEU A 195 -12.59 -8.44 16.30
C LEU A 195 -14.05 -8.67 16.74
N GLN A 196 -14.39 -8.36 18.00
CA GLN A 196 -15.77 -8.44 18.47
C GLN A 196 -16.66 -7.45 17.73
N ILE A 197 -16.22 -6.18 17.61
CA ILE A 197 -16.93 -5.14 16.84
C ILE A 197 -17.10 -5.58 15.39
N ALA A 198 -16.04 -6.10 14.76
CA ALA A 198 -16.09 -6.56 13.38
C ALA A 198 -17.11 -7.69 13.18
N ARG A 199 -17.19 -8.65 14.12
CA ARG A 199 -18.19 -9.74 14.10
C ARG A 199 -19.61 -9.21 14.22
N GLU A 200 -19.85 -8.24 15.07
CA GLU A 200 -21.14 -7.59 15.23
C GLU A 200 -21.56 -6.82 13.97
N ASN A 201 -20.59 -6.16 13.31
CA ASN A 201 -20.85 -5.45 12.06
C ASN A 201 -21.12 -6.38 10.85
N ILE A 202 -20.59 -7.60 10.87
CA ILE A 202 -20.74 -8.58 9.76
C ILE A 202 -21.99 -9.43 9.93
N ALA A 203 -22.50 -9.58 11.16
CA ALA A 203 -23.68 -10.43 11.46
C ALA A 203 -24.98 -9.79 11.00
#